data_68715a7512bf92305815c4e7c5f06b63
#
_entry.id   68715a7512bf92305815c4e7c5f06b63
#
_cell.length_a   1.000
_cell.length_b   1.000
_cell.length_c   1.000
_cell.angle_alpha   90.00
_cell.angle_beta   90.00
_cell.angle_gamma   90.00
#
_symmetry.space_group_name_H-M   'P 1'
#
loop_
_entity.id
_entity.type
_entity.pdbx_description
1 polymer ?
#
loop_
_entity_poly.entity_id
_entity_poly.type
_entity_poly.pdbx_seq_one_letter_code
_entity_poly.pdbx_strand_id
1 'polypeptide(L)'
;MVPDIALAASAREWPDRLHRFLLDHGGGRIVDRVMAADQATSGGFDVLLIDDVCSFLTPRLVAVLKQSGTEVIGVYMPEDGPDAKRRLLECGISDVIETDATPEEFLSKIDGSLSHRVPVQADEDSRSTESFRIAVTGPCEGVGMTEIAIGLSRSLASDVETVLIDMDQNWPSIAQRLDLAVHPNIRTAVDHALHHMDRLDEAVHDVDGLSVVGGRADGGHGARITRPDAMMLMEGLSESREVVVADLGPLGNAEPGLLREFDTVIIVGTATPVGVARLIKTVENVLGSTPSLSVLAVVNKTGKGSFRRAEILGEIARTLPDVPVVTVPFDHRLEPAVWDGVVHRGGRYGKALRSMAGVVVRSLK
;
A
#
# COMPACT_ATOMS: atom_id res chain seq x y z
N MET A 1 4.79 0.76 -21.06
CA MET A 1 4.23 1.54 -19.92
C MET A 1 5.00 2.84 -19.86
N VAL A 2 4.34 3.99 -19.68
CA VAL A 2 5.05 5.28 -19.53
C VAL A 2 5.59 5.35 -18.11
N PRO A 3 6.92 5.47 -17.90
CA PRO A 3 7.50 5.45 -16.56
C PRO A 3 7.15 6.69 -15.75
N ASP A 4 6.90 6.51 -14.46
CA ASP A 4 6.77 7.58 -13.48
C ASP A 4 8.16 7.97 -12.96
N ILE A 5 8.54 9.22 -13.17
CA ILE A 5 9.88 9.73 -12.94
C ILE A 5 9.84 10.79 -11.81
N ALA A 6 10.72 10.65 -10.84
CA ALA A 6 10.99 11.69 -9.85
C ALA A 6 12.34 12.36 -10.14
N LEU A 7 12.41 13.66 -9.88
CA LEU A 7 13.64 14.44 -10.01
C LEU A 7 14.06 14.96 -8.63
N ALA A 8 15.24 14.57 -8.17
CA ALA A 8 15.81 15.19 -6.96
C ALA A 8 16.11 16.66 -7.23
N ALA A 9 15.98 17.48 -6.19
CA ALA A 9 16.30 18.90 -6.27
C ALA A 9 17.74 19.10 -6.75
N SER A 10 17.91 19.90 -7.77
CA SER A 10 19.19 20.27 -8.35
C SER A 10 19.20 21.77 -8.68
N ALA A 11 20.35 22.42 -8.47
CA ALA A 11 20.59 23.78 -8.94
C ALA A 11 21.01 23.86 -10.42
N ARG A 12 21.18 22.70 -11.07
CA ARG A 12 21.57 22.58 -12.48
C ARG A 12 20.36 22.64 -13.40
N GLU A 13 20.58 22.87 -14.71
CA GLU A 13 19.50 23.09 -15.68
C GLU A 13 18.89 21.80 -16.27
N TRP A 14 19.56 20.66 -16.10
CA TRP A 14 19.11 19.39 -16.69
C TRP A 14 17.69 18.97 -16.28
N PRO A 15 17.21 19.19 -15.02
CA PRO A 15 15.86 18.77 -14.64
C PRO A 15 14.78 19.53 -15.42
N ASP A 16 14.97 20.83 -15.63
CA ASP A 16 14.00 21.67 -16.35
C ASP A 16 14.04 21.41 -17.86
N ARG A 17 15.22 21.06 -18.40
CA ARG A 17 15.38 20.66 -19.79
C ARG A 17 14.67 19.34 -20.06
N LEU A 18 14.88 18.33 -19.21
CA LEU A 18 14.22 17.03 -19.32
C LEU A 18 12.71 17.18 -19.16
N HIS A 19 12.25 17.95 -18.17
CA HIS A 19 10.83 18.16 -17.93
C HIS A 19 10.11 18.77 -19.14
N ARG A 20 10.67 19.83 -19.73
CA ARG A 20 10.10 20.44 -20.93
C ARG A 20 10.03 19.46 -22.10
N PHE A 21 11.09 18.70 -22.30
CA PHE A 21 11.11 17.71 -23.37
C PHE A 21 10.04 16.64 -23.20
N LEU A 22 9.86 16.11 -21.98
CA LEU A 22 8.84 15.11 -21.69
C LEU A 22 7.42 15.64 -21.86
N LEU A 23 7.17 16.91 -21.56
CA LEU A 23 5.87 17.54 -21.81
C LEU A 23 5.56 17.66 -23.31
N ASP A 24 6.57 17.92 -24.13
CA ASP A 24 6.40 18.16 -25.57
C ASP A 24 6.39 16.86 -26.39
N HIS A 25 7.16 15.83 -25.97
CA HIS A 25 7.42 14.63 -26.77
C HIS A 25 6.94 13.34 -26.09
N GLY A 26 6.60 13.37 -24.80
CA GLY A 26 6.24 12.18 -24.05
C GLY A 26 7.45 11.30 -23.73
N GLY A 27 7.21 10.01 -23.49
CA GLY A 27 8.24 9.01 -23.14
C GLY A 27 8.46 8.82 -21.65
N GLY A 28 7.89 9.67 -20.79
CA GLY A 28 7.96 9.58 -19.32
C GLY A 28 7.03 10.61 -18.69
N ARG A 29 6.68 10.41 -17.41
CA ARG A 29 5.87 11.36 -16.65
C ARG A 29 6.61 11.77 -15.39
N ILE A 30 6.92 13.06 -15.24
CA ILE A 30 7.45 13.57 -13.98
C ILE A 30 6.31 13.69 -12.99
N VAL A 31 6.37 12.88 -11.93
CA VAL A 31 5.33 12.79 -10.90
C VAL A 31 5.71 13.54 -9.63
N ASP A 32 7.01 13.74 -9.38
CA ASP A 32 7.47 14.43 -8.17
C ASP A 32 8.80 15.17 -8.36
N ARG A 33 9.01 16.20 -7.51
CA ARG A 33 10.30 16.88 -7.32
C ARG A 33 10.72 16.71 -5.86
N VAL A 34 11.67 15.83 -5.64
CA VAL A 34 12.12 15.38 -4.32
C VAL A 34 13.12 16.37 -3.72
N MET A 35 12.79 16.94 -2.57
CA MET A 35 13.61 17.93 -1.87
C MET A 35 14.36 17.34 -0.66
N ALA A 36 14.00 16.15 -0.19
CA ALA A 36 14.56 15.49 0.98
C ALA A 36 14.47 13.97 0.88
N ALA A 37 15.25 13.25 1.69
CA ALA A 37 15.34 11.80 1.65
C ALA A 37 14.03 11.09 2.00
N ASP A 38 13.24 11.63 2.91
CA ASP A 38 11.93 11.12 3.29
C ASP A 38 10.93 11.17 2.13
N GLN A 39 10.96 12.25 1.33
CA GLN A 39 10.15 12.34 0.12
C GLN A 39 10.60 11.32 -0.93
N ALA A 40 11.92 11.08 -1.08
CA ALA A 40 12.45 10.08 -1.99
C ALA A 40 11.96 8.67 -1.64
N THR A 41 11.90 8.34 -0.36
CA THR A 41 11.49 7.01 0.11
C THR A 41 9.97 6.82 0.17
N SER A 42 9.19 7.90 0.23
CA SER A 42 7.72 7.86 0.26
C SER A 42 7.07 7.98 -1.13
N GLY A 43 7.84 8.25 -2.18
CA GLY A 43 7.31 8.47 -3.53
C GLY A 43 7.00 7.18 -4.29
N GLY A 44 5.85 7.16 -4.97
CA GLY A 44 5.44 6.05 -5.84
C GLY A 44 5.88 6.26 -7.29
N PHE A 45 7.19 6.27 -7.57
CA PHE A 45 7.76 6.45 -8.91
C PHE A 45 8.69 5.29 -9.29
N ASP A 46 8.82 5.06 -10.59
CA ASP A 46 9.63 3.96 -11.12
C ASP A 46 11.13 4.29 -11.11
N VAL A 47 11.48 5.57 -11.32
CA VAL A 47 12.86 6.04 -11.44
C VAL A 47 13.06 7.34 -10.67
N LEU A 48 14.14 7.42 -9.90
CA LEU A 48 14.66 8.67 -9.33
C LEU A 48 15.93 9.09 -10.07
N LEU A 49 15.94 10.30 -10.64
CA LEU A 49 17.17 10.94 -11.12
C LEU A 49 17.70 11.85 -10.00
N ILE A 50 18.95 11.63 -9.61
CA ILE A 50 19.58 12.32 -8.47
C ILE A 50 20.96 12.84 -8.83
N ASP A 51 21.24 14.09 -8.45
CA ASP A 51 22.50 14.77 -8.72
C ASP A 51 23.60 14.33 -7.76
N ASP A 52 24.85 14.26 -8.21
CA ASP A 52 26.02 13.93 -7.37
C ASP A 52 26.25 14.94 -6.22
N VAL A 53 25.78 16.18 -6.40
CA VAL A 53 25.84 17.23 -5.36
C VAL A 53 24.61 17.26 -4.44
N CYS A 54 23.66 16.37 -4.62
CA CYS A 54 22.44 16.33 -3.79
C CYS A 54 22.79 16.07 -2.32
N SER A 55 22.33 16.96 -1.42
CA SER A 55 22.69 16.95 -0.01
C SER A 55 22.19 15.73 0.79
N PHE A 56 21.10 15.09 0.31
CA PHE A 56 20.53 13.89 0.95
C PHE A 56 20.93 12.58 0.25
N LEU A 57 21.82 12.64 -0.76
CA LEU A 57 22.38 11.44 -1.39
C LEU A 57 23.26 10.68 -0.41
N THR A 58 22.87 9.45 -0.08
CA THR A 58 23.63 8.55 0.79
C THR A 58 23.54 7.11 0.29
N PRO A 59 24.51 6.23 0.60
CA PRO A 59 24.43 4.81 0.28
C PRO A 59 23.16 4.13 0.85
N ARG A 60 22.74 4.55 2.04
CA ARG A 60 21.54 4.04 2.69
C ARG A 60 20.27 4.39 1.91
N LEU A 61 20.13 5.64 1.45
CA LEU A 61 19.00 6.05 0.63
C LEU A 61 18.90 5.20 -0.65
N VAL A 62 20.03 5.06 -1.35
CA VAL A 62 20.09 4.28 -2.60
C VAL A 62 19.72 2.82 -2.37
N ALA A 63 20.18 2.21 -1.27
CA ALA A 63 19.83 0.84 -0.90
C ALA A 63 18.33 0.70 -0.64
N VAL A 64 17.71 1.60 0.12
CA VAL A 64 16.28 1.59 0.40
C VAL A 64 15.45 1.74 -0.89
N LEU A 65 15.83 2.66 -1.79
CA LEU A 65 15.13 2.86 -3.06
C LEU A 65 15.20 1.61 -3.95
N LYS A 66 16.37 0.99 -4.04
CA LYS A 66 16.54 -0.25 -4.82
C LYS A 66 15.73 -1.41 -4.23
N GLN A 67 15.69 -1.55 -2.91
CA GLN A 67 14.86 -2.54 -2.23
C GLN A 67 13.36 -2.31 -2.48
N SER A 68 12.93 -1.05 -2.57
CA SER A 68 11.54 -0.72 -2.93
C SER A 68 11.24 -0.83 -4.42
N GLY A 69 12.17 -1.32 -5.24
CA GLY A 69 11.99 -1.47 -6.68
C GLY A 69 12.07 -0.16 -7.47
N THR A 70 12.56 0.91 -6.87
CA THR A 70 12.81 2.18 -7.56
C THR A 70 14.21 2.18 -8.15
N GLU A 71 14.32 2.39 -9.46
CA GLU A 71 15.62 2.57 -10.11
C GLU A 71 16.20 3.95 -9.79
N VAL A 72 17.51 4.00 -9.57
CA VAL A 72 18.20 5.25 -9.25
C VAL A 72 19.26 5.53 -10.31
N ILE A 73 19.10 6.65 -11.03
CA ILE A 73 20.05 7.13 -12.03
C ILE A 73 20.75 8.36 -11.49
N GLY A 74 22.08 8.28 -11.38
CA GLY A 74 22.92 9.38 -10.93
C GLY A 74 23.23 10.34 -12.07
N VAL A 75 23.09 11.63 -11.81
CA VAL A 75 23.46 12.68 -12.78
C VAL A 75 24.69 13.41 -12.27
N TYR A 76 25.72 13.56 -13.11
CA TYR A 76 26.96 14.21 -12.72
C TYR A 76 27.44 15.19 -13.79
N MET A 77 28.22 16.19 -13.38
CA MET A 77 28.85 17.15 -14.26
C MET A 77 30.32 16.75 -14.50
N PRO A 78 30.74 16.46 -15.74
CA PRO A 78 32.12 16.05 -16.03
C PRO A 78 33.17 17.10 -15.61
N GLU A 79 32.83 18.39 -15.68
CA GLU A 79 33.70 19.50 -15.31
C GLU A 79 34.02 19.56 -13.81
N ASP A 80 33.17 18.94 -12.95
CA ASP A 80 33.42 18.85 -11.51
C ASP A 80 34.49 17.78 -11.17
N GLY A 81 35.03 17.15 -12.20
CA GLY A 81 36.12 16.19 -12.10
C GLY A 81 35.69 14.75 -11.81
N PRO A 82 36.67 13.82 -11.70
CA PRO A 82 36.38 12.39 -11.56
C PRO A 82 35.67 12.02 -10.25
N ASP A 83 35.70 12.91 -9.26
CA ASP A 83 35.10 12.69 -7.94
C ASP A 83 33.56 12.74 -7.99
N ALA A 84 32.98 13.49 -8.94
CA ALA A 84 31.54 13.58 -9.12
C ALA A 84 30.93 12.20 -9.43
N LYS A 85 31.44 11.54 -10.46
CA LYS A 85 31.00 10.20 -10.84
C LYS A 85 31.33 9.15 -9.74
N ARG A 86 32.51 9.26 -9.13
CA ARG A 86 32.93 8.34 -8.07
C ARG A 86 31.97 8.39 -6.86
N ARG A 87 31.51 9.56 -6.45
CA ARG A 87 30.54 9.73 -5.36
C ARG A 87 29.25 8.96 -5.61
N LEU A 88 28.70 9.01 -6.83
CA LEU A 88 27.51 8.26 -7.22
C LEU A 88 27.74 6.74 -7.12
N LEU A 89 28.88 6.27 -7.63
CA LEU A 89 29.28 4.85 -7.57
C LEU A 89 29.48 4.37 -6.12
N GLU A 90 30.12 5.18 -5.27
CA GLU A 90 30.31 4.89 -3.85
C GLU A 90 28.98 4.85 -3.07
N CYS A 91 27.97 5.57 -3.54
CA CYS A 91 26.60 5.47 -3.02
C CYS A 91 25.82 4.24 -3.56
N GLY A 92 26.44 3.42 -4.41
CA GLY A 92 25.82 2.21 -4.96
C GLY A 92 24.97 2.46 -6.21
N ILE A 93 25.07 3.65 -6.84
CA ILE A 93 24.39 3.94 -8.11
C ILE A 93 25.30 3.49 -9.25
N SER A 94 24.88 2.47 -10.00
CA SER A 94 25.62 1.96 -11.17
C SER A 94 25.27 2.69 -12.46
N ASP A 95 24.02 3.13 -12.59
CA ASP A 95 23.52 3.84 -13.74
C ASP A 95 23.76 5.35 -13.59
N VAL A 96 24.66 5.88 -14.39
CA VAL A 96 25.02 7.31 -14.34
C VAL A 96 24.93 7.94 -15.73
N ILE A 97 24.61 9.25 -15.76
CA ILE A 97 24.51 10.06 -16.97
C ILE A 97 25.09 11.46 -16.74
N GLU A 98 25.57 12.09 -17.77
CA GLU A 98 26.15 13.43 -17.71
C GLU A 98 25.07 14.50 -17.76
N THR A 99 25.30 15.64 -17.11
CA THR A 99 24.35 16.78 -17.08
C THR A 99 24.07 17.38 -18.44
N ASP A 100 25.02 17.31 -19.38
CA ASP A 100 24.93 17.85 -20.75
C ASP A 100 24.32 16.84 -21.74
N ALA A 101 24.07 15.60 -21.33
CA ALA A 101 23.38 14.61 -22.15
C ALA A 101 22.05 15.14 -22.69
N THR A 102 21.69 14.72 -23.88
CA THR A 102 20.43 15.13 -24.49
C THR A 102 19.22 14.52 -23.79
N PRO A 103 18.03 15.12 -23.86
CA PRO A 103 16.83 14.52 -23.27
C PRO A 103 16.51 13.11 -23.78
N GLU A 104 16.84 12.83 -25.04
CA GLU A 104 16.70 11.50 -25.65
C GLU A 104 17.64 10.48 -25.03
N GLU A 105 18.87 10.88 -24.67
CA GLU A 105 19.83 10.04 -23.95
C GLU A 105 19.35 9.75 -22.53
N PHE A 106 18.75 10.74 -21.84
CA PHE A 106 18.07 10.53 -20.56
C PHE A 106 16.96 9.48 -20.67
N LEU A 107 16.07 9.59 -21.68
CA LEU A 107 15.03 8.59 -21.92
C LEU A 107 15.60 7.21 -22.21
N SER A 108 16.61 7.12 -23.09
CA SER A 108 17.28 5.86 -23.41
C SER A 108 17.90 5.23 -22.16
N LYS A 109 18.46 6.03 -21.25
CA LYS A 109 19.03 5.57 -19.98
C LYS A 109 17.96 5.09 -19.04
N ILE A 110 16.83 5.79 -18.93
CA ILE A 110 15.66 5.40 -18.13
C ILE A 110 15.09 4.07 -18.65
N ASP A 111 14.86 3.96 -19.95
CA ASP A 111 14.34 2.74 -20.56
C ASP A 111 15.32 1.56 -20.40
N GLY A 112 16.63 1.82 -20.54
CA GLY A 112 17.69 0.85 -20.30
C GLY A 112 17.68 0.34 -18.86
N SER A 113 17.63 1.23 -17.87
CA SER A 113 17.58 0.91 -16.44
C SER A 113 16.35 0.08 -16.09
N LEU A 114 15.18 0.48 -16.61
CA LEU A 114 13.92 -0.25 -16.41
C LEU A 114 13.87 -1.58 -17.17
N SER A 115 14.56 -1.68 -18.34
CA SER A 115 14.64 -2.93 -19.12
C SER A 115 15.60 -3.95 -18.51
N HIS A 116 16.58 -3.48 -17.73
CA HIS A 116 17.46 -4.32 -16.90
C HIS A 116 16.82 -4.68 -15.56
N ARG A 117 15.62 -4.18 -15.26
CA ARG A 117 14.75 -4.95 -14.37
C ARG A 117 14.66 -6.34 -14.99
N VAL A 118 15.59 -7.22 -14.58
CA VAL A 118 15.29 -8.64 -14.59
C VAL A 118 13.91 -8.66 -13.95
N PRO A 119 12.83 -9.11 -14.65
CA PRO A 119 11.71 -9.54 -13.89
C PRO A 119 12.39 -10.44 -12.85
N VAL A 120 12.24 -10.19 -11.58
CA VAL A 120 12.30 -11.27 -10.63
C VAL A 120 11.31 -12.20 -11.27
N GLN A 121 11.81 -13.12 -12.12
CA GLN A 121 11.10 -14.31 -12.46
C GLN A 121 10.86 -14.86 -11.06
N ALA A 122 9.66 -14.57 -10.56
CA ALA A 122 9.09 -15.43 -9.58
C ALA A 122 9.28 -16.79 -10.21
N ASP A 123 10.29 -17.51 -9.75
CA ASP A 123 10.41 -18.93 -10.02
C ASP A 123 9.01 -19.44 -9.72
N GLU A 124 8.30 -19.88 -10.77
CA GLU A 124 6.95 -20.45 -10.60
C GLU A 124 6.98 -21.64 -9.65
N ASP A 125 8.18 -22.16 -9.35
CA ASP A 125 8.44 -23.20 -8.35
C ASP A 125 8.70 -22.67 -6.92
N SER A 126 8.88 -21.36 -6.68
CA SER A 126 9.00 -20.79 -5.32
C SER A 126 7.69 -20.20 -4.78
N ARG A 127 6.56 -20.31 -5.48
CA ARG A 127 5.23 -19.92 -5.02
C ARG A 127 4.64 -20.78 -3.88
N SER A 128 5.45 -21.59 -3.22
CA SER A 128 4.94 -22.50 -2.18
C SER A 128 4.70 -21.84 -0.81
N THR A 129 4.89 -20.52 -0.63
CA THR A 129 4.67 -19.85 0.69
C THR A 129 4.38 -18.36 0.63
N GLU A 130 3.99 -17.76 -0.51
CA GLU A 130 3.55 -16.36 -0.49
C GLU A 130 2.16 -16.25 0.09
N SER A 131 2.03 -15.55 1.23
CA SER A 131 0.74 -15.25 1.82
C SER A 131 -0.05 -14.29 0.96
N PHE A 132 -1.37 -14.46 0.93
CA PHE A 132 -2.28 -13.58 0.20
C PHE A 132 -2.52 -12.28 1.00
N ARG A 133 -2.26 -11.13 0.39
CA ARG A 133 -2.30 -9.82 1.04
C ARG A 133 -3.55 -9.04 0.66
N ILE A 134 -4.31 -8.63 1.65
CA ILE A 134 -5.58 -7.91 1.47
C ILE A 134 -5.49 -6.55 2.15
N ALA A 135 -5.70 -5.47 1.40
CA ALA A 135 -5.92 -4.15 1.98
C ALA A 135 -7.41 -3.89 2.19
N VAL A 136 -7.77 -3.27 3.31
CA VAL A 136 -9.12 -2.74 3.55
C VAL A 136 -9.00 -1.23 3.69
N THR A 137 -9.75 -0.50 2.87
CA THR A 137 -9.74 0.97 2.84
C THR A 137 -11.10 1.53 2.45
N GLY A 138 -11.22 2.84 2.36
CA GLY A 138 -12.45 3.50 1.92
C GLY A 138 -12.26 5.00 1.66
N PRO A 139 -13.31 5.70 1.20
CA PRO A 139 -13.22 7.11 0.83
C PRO A 139 -13.07 8.05 2.04
N CYS A 140 -13.51 7.66 3.22
CA CYS A 140 -13.52 8.50 4.42
C CYS A 140 -13.79 7.68 5.68
N GLU A 141 -13.54 8.28 6.82
CA GLU A 141 -13.87 7.73 8.13
C GLU A 141 -15.37 7.46 8.29
N GLY A 142 -15.73 6.59 9.24
CA GLY A 142 -17.10 6.25 9.59
C GLY A 142 -17.81 5.31 8.61
N VAL A 143 -17.20 4.90 7.50
CA VAL A 143 -17.82 3.92 6.59
C VAL A 143 -17.75 2.49 7.13
N GLY A 144 -16.86 2.21 8.10
CA GLY A 144 -16.74 0.93 8.80
C GLY A 144 -15.64 0.03 8.25
N MET A 145 -14.55 0.58 7.75
CA MET A 145 -13.37 -0.15 7.26
C MET A 145 -12.83 -1.10 8.32
N THR A 146 -12.52 -0.60 9.50
CA THR A 146 -12.00 -1.37 10.63
C THR A 146 -12.90 -2.54 11.04
N GLU A 147 -14.23 -2.33 11.13
CA GLU A 147 -15.17 -3.41 11.45
C GLU A 147 -15.23 -4.48 10.34
N ILE A 148 -15.08 -4.08 9.06
CA ILE A 148 -14.98 -5.02 7.94
C ILE A 148 -13.65 -5.76 8.01
N ALA A 149 -12.53 -5.09 8.26
CA ALA A 149 -11.20 -5.71 8.39
C ALA A 149 -11.18 -6.75 9.52
N ILE A 150 -11.64 -6.38 10.73
CA ILE A 150 -11.73 -7.29 11.90
C ILE A 150 -12.63 -8.49 11.58
N GLY A 151 -13.84 -8.25 11.09
CA GLY A 151 -14.81 -9.30 10.85
C GLY A 151 -14.43 -10.24 9.71
N LEU A 152 -13.77 -9.72 8.65
CA LEU A 152 -13.21 -10.51 7.56
C LEU A 152 -12.07 -11.39 8.06
N SER A 153 -11.07 -10.78 8.71
CA SER A 153 -9.90 -11.50 9.26
C SER A 153 -10.33 -12.62 10.21
N ARG A 154 -11.28 -12.33 11.08
CA ARG A 154 -11.83 -13.34 11.98
C ARG A 154 -12.59 -14.46 11.26
N SER A 155 -13.22 -14.14 10.13
CA SER A 155 -13.89 -15.17 9.30
C SER A 155 -12.88 -16.02 8.55
N LEU A 156 -11.78 -15.43 8.06
CA LEU A 156 -10.67 -16.14 7.42
C LEU A 156 -9.91 -17.02 8.42
N ALA A 157 -9.61 -16.53 9.62
CA ALA A 157 -8.91 -17.25 10.67
C ALA A 157 -9.63 -18.52 11.17
N SER A 158 -10.86 -18.78 10.69
CA SER A 158 -11.54 -20.04 10.94
C SER A 158 -11.06 -21.18 10.04
N ASP A 159 -10.44 -20.87 8.91
CA ASP A 159 -10.08 -21.82 7.86
C ASP A 159 -8.59 -21.76 7.48
N VAL A 160 -7.93 -20.59 7.65
CA VAL A 160 -6.54 -20.36 7.25
C VAL A 160 -5.82 -19.46 8.27
N GLU A 161 -4.52 -19.64 8.42
CA GLU A 161 -3.69 -18.81 9.31
C GLU A 161 -3.72 -17.36 8.83
N THR A 162 -4.33 -16.48 9.61
CA THR A 162 -4.62 -15.09 9.25
C THR A 162 -4.07 -14.12 10.27
N VAL A 163 -3.43 -13.04 9.79
CA VAL A 163 -3.05 -11.89 10.63
C VAL A 163 -3.76 -10.63 10.16
N LEU A 164 -4.25 -9.84 11.12
CA LEU A 164 -4.81 -8.50 10.92
C LEU A 164 -3.79 -7.46 11.40
N ILE A 165 -3.50 -6.47 10.56
CA ILE A 165 -2.57 -5.38 10.87
C ILE A 165 -3.31 -4.05 10.81
N ASP A 166 -3.17 -3.23 11.83
CA ASP A 166 -3.65 -1.84 11.84
C ASP A 166 -2.59 -0.92 11.24
N MET A 167 -2.75 -0.56 9.98
CA MET A 167 -1.88 0.34 9.22
C MET A 167 -2.48 1.74 9.02
N ASP A 168 -3.57 2.10 9.73
CA ASP A 168 -4.07 3.47 9.68
C ASP A 168 -3.05 4.42 10.30
N GLN A 169 -2.49 5.29 9.45
CA GLN A 169 -1.41 6.21 9.85
C GLN A 169 -1.87 7.34 10.76
N ASN A 170 -3.15 7.67 10.75
CA ASN A 170 -3.68 8.82 11.45
C ASN A 170 -4.53 8.44 12.67
N TRP A 171 -5.39 7.43 12.52
CA TRP A 171 -6.37 7.06 13.54
C TRP A 171 -6.42 5.54 13.73
N PRO A 172 -5.29 4.90 14.11
CA PRO A 172 -5.29 3.47 14.40
C PRO A 172 -6.26 3.16 15.53
N SER A 173 -7.07 2.15 15.36
CA SER A 173 -8.21 1.90 16.26
C SER A 173 -8.43 0.43 16.62
N ILE A 174 -7.72 -0.51 16.00
CA ILE A 174 -7.93 -1.96 16.23
C ILE A 174 -7.61 -2.33 17.67
N ALA A 175 -6.51 -1.81 18.23
CA ALA A 175 -6.14 -2.13 19.60
C ALA A 175 -7.23 -1.71 20.60
N GLN A 176 -7.74 -0.46 20.50
CA GLN A 176 -8.84 0.04 21.33
C GLN A 176 -10.13 -0.71 21.06
N ARG A 177 -10.40 -1.04 19.80
CA ARG A 177 -11.61 -1.76 19.38
C ARG A 177 -11.70 -3.18 19.93
N LEU A 178 -10.56 -3.84 20.12
CA LEU A 178 -10.45 -5.22 20.59
C LEU A 178 -9.98 -5.32 22.04
N ASP A 179 -9.94 -4.21 22.78
CA ASP A 179 -9.46 -4.11 24.17
C ASP A 179 -8.06 -4.72 24.36
N LEU A 180 -7.15 -4.43 23.41
CA LEU A 180 -5.78 -4.91 23.45
C LEU A 180 -4.86 -3.90 24.15
N ALA A 181 -3.75 -4.41 24.69
CA ALA A 181 -2.67 -3.57 25.17
C ALA A 181 -2.13 -2.69 24.03
N VAL A 182 -1.77 -1.44 24.34
CA VAL A 182 -1.21 -0.47 23.41
C VAL A 182 0.18 -0.89 22.92
N HIS A 183 0.87 -1.72 23.66
CA HIS A 183 2.14 -2.35 23.34
C HIS A 183 2.07 -3.86 23.61
N PRO A 184 2.75 -4.69 22.79
CA PRO A 184 3.46 -4.33 21.54
C PRO A 184 2.50 -3.80 20.47
N ASN A 185 3.05 -3.11 19.46
CA ASN A 185 2.27 -2.54 18.37
C ASN A 185 3.05 -2.58 17.04
N ILE A 186 2.53 -2.01 15.98
CA ILE A 186 3.14 -2.04 14.65
C ILE A 186 4.60 -1.54 14.62
N ARG A 187 5.01 -0.60 15.49
CA ARG A 187 6.40 -0.16 15.56
C ARG A 187 7.31 -1.24 16.11
N THR A 188 6.85 -1.94 17.17
CA THR A 188 7.56 -3.10 17.70
C THR A 188 7.66 -4.20 16.65
N ALA A 189 6.57 -4.45 15.93
CA ALA A 189 6.53 -5.46 14.86
C ALA A 189 7.48 -5.13 13.71
N VAL A 190 7.52 -3.86 13.27
CA VAL A 190 8.46 -3.38 12.23
C VAL A 190 9.90 -3.49 12.72
N ASP A 191 10.20 -3.08 13.96
CA ASP A 191 11.55 -3.21 14.52
C ASP A 191 12.01 -4.68 14.56
N HIS A 192 11.11 -5.58 14.98
CA HIS A 192 11.41 -7.02 14.98
C HIS A 192 11.58 -7.56 13.55
N ALA A 193 10.74 -7.18 12.60
CA ALA A 193 10.87 -7.59 11.21
C ALA A 193 12.21 -7.13 10.58
N LEU A 194 12.72 -5.98 10.98
CA LEU A 194 13.97 -5.42 10.46
C LEU A 194 15.24 -5.98 11.15
N HIS A 195 15.15 -6.32 12.44
CA HIS A 195 16.35 -6.58 13.25
C HIS A 195 16.30 -7.86 14.07
N HIS A 196 15.11 -8.42 14.31
CA HIS A 196 14.87 -9.53 15.25
C HIS A 196 13.74 -10.43 14.75
N MET A 197 13.84 -10.97 13.54
CA MET A 197 12.79 -11.75 12.88
C MET A 197 12.29 -12.92 13.74
N ASP A 198 13.20 -13.57 14.49
CA ASP A 198 12.89 -14.63 15.45
C ASP A 198 11.95 -14.19 16.60
N ARG A 199 11.79 -12.89 16.81
CA ARG A 199 10.94 -12.30 17.84
C ARG A 199 9.68 -11.62 17.29
N LEU A 200 9.41 -11.70 16.01
CA LEU A 200 8.29 -11.00 15.37
C LEU A 200 6.95 -11.41 16.02
N ASP A 201 6.77 -12.66 16.37
CA ASP A 201 5.57 -13.16 17.04
C ASP A 201 5.33 -12.56 18.44
N GLU A 202 6.37 -12.03 19.10
CA GLU A 202 6.21 -11.30 20.37
C GLU A 202 5.45 -9.97 20.21
N ALA A 203 5.37 -9.45 18.96
CA ALA A 203 4.64 -8.24 18.64
C ALA A 203 3.20 -8.49 18.13
N VAL A 204 2.76 -9.75 18.15
CA VAL A 204 1.44 -10.18 17.69
C VAL A 204 0.56 -10.53 18.89
N HIS A 205 -0.64 -9.96 18.95
CA HIS A 205 -1.66 -10.33 19.94
C HIS A 205 -2.53 -11.47 19.39
N ASP A 206 -2.95 -12.38 20.25
CA ASP A 206 -4.00 -13.37 19.93
C ASP A 206 -5.37 -12.88 20.42
N VAL A 207 -6.34 -12.90 19.52
CA VAL A 207 -7.74 -12.56 19.82
C VAL A 207 -8.63 -13.71 19.37
N ASP A 208 -8.91 -14.63 20.26
CA ASP A 208 -9.73 -15.82 19.98
C ASP A 208 -9.20 -16.62 18.75
N GLY A 209 -7.91 -16.74 18.58
CA GLY A 209 -7.26 -17.42 17.45
C GLY A 209 -7.16 -16.57 16.17
N LEU A 210 -7.31 -15.26 16.26
CA LEU A 210 -6.90 -14.31 15.23
C LEU A 210 -5.63 -13.60 15.67
N SER A 211 -4.57 -13.69 14.88
CA SER A 211 -3.34 -12.90 15.08
C SER A 211 -3.62 -11.42 14.75
N VAL A 212 -3.22 -10.50 15.64
CA VAL A 212 -3.46 -9.06 15.48
C VAL A 212 -2.20 -8.26 15.79
N VAL A 213 -1.79 -7.37 14.89
CA VAL A 213 -0.79 -6.34 15.13
C VAL A 213 -1.52 -5.01 15.32
N GLY A 214 -1.51 -4.48 16.54
CA GLY A 214 -2.13 -3.19 16.85
C GLY A 214 -1.44 -2.02 16.19
N GLY A 215 -2.16 -0.96 15.93
CA GLY A 215 -1.64 0.24 15.29
C GLY A 215 -0.75 1.08 16.21
N ARG A 216 -0.29 2.20 15.69
CA ARG A 216 0.59 3.13 16.41
C ARG A 216 -0.10 3.71 17.64
N ALA A 217 0.63 3.75 18.75
CA ALA A 217 0.12 4.26 20.02
C ALA A 217 0.18 5.80 20.17
N ASP A 218 0.90 6.48 19.27
CA ASP A 218 1.28 7.89 19.41
C ASP A 218 0.26 8.89 18.81
N GLY A 219 -0.94 8.42 18.46
CA GLY A 219 -2.01 9.28 17.90
C GLY A 219 -1.61 10.03 16.63
N GLY A 220 -0.68 9.48 15.85
CA GLY A 220 -0.24 10.09 14.59
C GLY A 220 0.93 11.06 14.71
N HIS A 221 1.47 11.31 15.91
CA HIS A 221 2.52 12.33 16.12
C HIS A 221 3.95 11.82 15.86
N GLY A 222 4.21 10.53 15.85
CA GLY A 222 5.56 9.98 15.57
C GLY A 222 5.82 9.73 14.09
N ALA A 223 7.01 9.19 13.75
CA ALA A 223 7.36 8.82 12.39
C ALA A 223 6.32 7.86 11.78
N ARG A 224 5.95 8.07 10.54
CA ARG A 224 5.01 7.19 9.83
C ARG A 224 5.66 5.82 9.56
N ILE A 225 4.84 4.80 9.43
CA ILE A 225 5.27 3.52 8.88
C ILE A 225 5.42 3.74 7.37
N THR A 226 6.62 3.60 6.87
CA THR A 226 6.89 3.78 5.44
C THR A 226 6.50 2.54 4.64
N ARG A 227 6.41 2.66 3.32
CA ARG A 227 6.15 1.49 2.46
C ARG A 227 7.20 0.38 2.65
N PRO A 228 8.52 0.64 2.69
CA PRO A 228 9.52 -0.40 3.00
C PRO A 228 9.29 -1.07 4.37
N ASP A 229 8.95 -0.30 5.41
CA ASP A 229 8.64 -0.87 6.73
C ASP A 229 7.43 -1.82 6.67
N ALA A 230 6.37 -1.39 5.97
CA ALA A 230 5.17 -2.19 5.77
C ALA A 230 5.45 -3.49 4.99
N MET A 231 6.29 -3.41 3.94
CA MET A 231 6.71 -4.58 3.15
C MET A 231 7.46 -5.58 4.02
N MET A 232 8.50 -5.14 4.73
CA MET A 232 9.29 -6.01 5.60
C MET A 232 8.43 -6.67 6.68
N LEU A 233 7.50 -5.92 7.27
CA LEU A 233 6.55 -6.48 8.24
C LEU A 233 5.64 -7.54 7.61
N MET A 234 5.05 -7.25 6.46
CA MET A 234 4.17 -8.20 5.76
C MET A 234 4.93 -9.44 5.30
N GLU A 235 6.16 -9.30 4.80
CA GLU A 235 7.02 -10.43 4.43
C GLU A 235 7.32 -11.32 5.64
N GLY A 236 7.77 -10.73 6.76
CA GLY A 236 8.05 -11.49 7.97
C GLY A 236 6.82 -12.22 8.52
N LEU A 237 5.66 -11.58 8.51
CA LEU A 237 4.41 -12.22 8.94
C LEU A 237 3.96 -13.32 7.96
N SER A 238 4.31 -13.21 6.69
CA SER A 238 3.99 -14.19 5.64
C SER A 238 4.70 -15.55 5.82
N GLU A 239 5.78 -15.61 6.59
CA GLU A 239 6.48 -16.87 6.85
C GLU A 239 5.62 -17.89 7.62
N SER A 240 4.66 -17.42 8.39
CA SER A 240 3.82 -18.28 9.26
C SER A 240 2.32 -18.03 9.11
N ARG A 241 1.88 -17.13 8.21
CA ARG A 241 0.47 -16.80 7.97
C ARG A 241 0.15 -16.88 6.47
N GLU A 242 -0.93 -17.56 6.14
CA GLU A 242 -1.40 -17.73 4.77
C GLU A 242 -2.08 -16.46 4.23
N VAL A 243 -2.66 -15.65 5.14
CA VAL A 243 -3.36 -14.40 4.77
C VAL A 243 -2.95 -13.25 5.67
N VAL A 244 -2.59 -12.14 5.06
CA VAL A 244 -2.33 -10.85 5.73
C VAL A 244 -3.44 -9.88 5.35
N VAL A 245 -4.16 -9.36 6.33
CA VAL A 245 -5.18 -8.32 6.16
C VAL A 245 -4.69 -7.03 6.79
N ALA A 246 -4.62 -5.94 6.02
CA ALA A 246 -4.23 -4.62 6.51
C ALA A 246 -5.41 -3.65 6.50
N ASP A 247 -5.74 -3.05 7.64
CA ASP A 247 -6.63 -1.89 7.73
C ASP A 247 -5.81 -0.63 7.45
N LEU A 248 -6.01 -0.01 6.30
CA LEU A 248 -5.29 1.19 5.88
C LEU A 248 -5.99 2.49 6.31
N GLY A 249 -7.18 2.39 6.91
CA GLY A 249 -8.03 3.55 7.11
C GLY A 249 -8.49 4.20 5.79
N PRO A 250 -8.82 5.50 5.79
CA PRO A 250 -9.17 6.22 4.56
C PRO A 250 -8.03 6.23 3.55
N LEU A 251 -8.33 5.97 2.27
CA LEU A 251 -7.33 5.87 1.19
C LEU A 251 -6.42 7.10 1.09
N GLY A 252 -6.96 8.30 1.36
CA GLY A 252 -6.16 9.53 1.36
C GLY A 252 -5.09 9.60 2.46
N ASN A 253 -5.16 8.73 3.46
CA ASN A 253 -4.21 8.64 4.57
C ASN A 253 -3.18 7.51 4.37
N ALA A 254 -3.43 6.61 3.41
CA ALA A 254 -2.53 5.49 3.14
C ALA A 254 -1.18 5.98 2.59
N GLU A 255 -0.15 5.21 2.84
CA GLU A 255 1.19 5.48 2.30
C GLU A 255 1.17 5.39 0.76
N PRO A 256 1.72 6.39 0.03
CA PRO A 256 1.73 6.36 -1.42
C PRO A 256 2.38 5.08 -1.98
N GLY A 257 1.74 4.48 -2.97
CA GLY A 257 2.22 3.26 -3.61
C GLY A 257 2.05 1.97 -2.81
N LEU A 258 1.62 2.02 -1.54
CA LEU A 258 1.44 0.83 -0.69
C LEU A 258 0.41 -0.15 -1.26
N LEU A 259 -0.62 0.32 -1.98
CA LEU A 259 -1.64 -0.56 -2.57
C LEU A 259 -1.07 -1.57 -3.57
N ARG A 260 0.09 -1.32 -4.15
CA ARG A 260 0.77 -2.23 -5.09
C ARG A 260 1.32 -3.49 -4.41
N GLU A 261 1.42 -3.47 -3.08
CA GLU A 261 1.92 -4.59 -2.27
C GLU A 261 0.83 -5.59 -1.87
N PHE A 262 -0.40 -5.36 -2.33
CA PHE A 262 -1.56 -6.20 -2.03
C PHE A 262 -2.09 -6.90 -3.29
N ASP A 263 -2.56 -8.14 -3.11
CA ASP A 263 -3.22 -8.91 -4.16
C ASP A 263 -4.65 -8.42 -4.39
N THR A 264 -5.31 -8.01 -3.31
CA THR A 264 -6.70 -7.52 -3.37
C THR A 264 -6.89 -6.31 -2.46
N VAL A 265 -7.62 -5.32 -2.96
CA VAL A 265 -8.07 -4.17 -2.16
C VAL A 265 -9.58 -4.19 -1.99
N ILE A 266 -10.03 -4.18 -0.76
CA ILE A 266 -11.43 -4.07 -0.37
C ILE A 266 -11.74 -2.61 -0.09
N ILE A 267 -12.61 -2.01 -0.92
CA ILE A 267 -13.00 -0.61 -0.78
C ILE A 267 -14.39 -0.54 -0.17
N VAL A 268 -14.47 0.03 1.04
CA VAL A 268 -15.69 0.08 1.84
C VAL A 268 -16.38 1.44 1.71
N GLY A 269 -17.63 1.46 1.29
CA GLY A 269 -18.50 2.64 1.27
C GLY A 269 -19.81 2.39 2.01
N THR A 270 -20.62 3.42 2.22
CA THR A 270 -21.93 3.29 2.87
C THR A 270 -23.09 3.26 1.88
N ALA A 271 -24.21 2.67 2.28
CA ALA A 271 -25.45 2.56 1.50
C ALA A 271 -26.27 3.85 1.46
N THR A 272 -25.62 5.01 1.30
CA THR A 272 -26.26 6.32 1.08
C THR A 272 -25.89 6.83 -0.32
N PRO A 273 -26.66 7.71 -0.94
CA PRO A 273 -26.32 8.24 -2.27
C PRO A 273 -24.89 8.82 -2.33
N VAL A 274 -24.50 9.62 -1.32
CA VAL A 274 -23.16 10.19 -1.22
C VAL A 274 -22.10 9.09 -0.98
N GLY A 275 -22.41 8.11 -0.13
CA GLY A 275 -21.52 6.98 0.15
C GLY A 275 -21.24 6.14 -1.08
N VAL A 276 -22.27 5.85 -1.89
CA VAL A 276 -22.14 5.11 -3.15
C VAL A 276 -21.33 5.91 -4.18
N ALA A 277 -21.60 7.20 -4.35
CA ALA A 277 -20.84 8.05 -5.27
C ALA A 277 -19.35 8.11 -4.89
N ARG A 278 -19.04 8.25 -3.59
CA ARG A 278 -17.67 8.24 -3.09
C ARG A 278 -17.00 6.88 -3.28
N LEU A 279 -17.71 5.78 -3.01
CA LEU A 279 -17.23 4.42 -3.26
C LEU A 279 -16.82 4.23 -4.71
N ILE A 280 -17.71 4.56 -5.65
CA ILE A 280 -17.45 4.47 -7.09
C ILE A 280 -16.21 5.27 -7.45
N LYS A 281 -16.13 6.53 -7.02
CA LYS A 281 -14.99 7.39 -7.33
C LYS A 281 -13.67 6.88 -6.76
N THR A 282 -13.72 6.29 -5.57
CA THR A 282 -12.52 5.69 -4.95
C THR A 282 -12.06 4.46 -5.74
N VAL A 283 -12.99 3.61 -6.16
CA VAL A 283 -12.68 2.45 -7.01
C VAL A 283 -12.08 2.88 -8.34
N GLU A 284 -12.69 3.86 -9.02
CA GLU A 284 -12.15 4.42 -10.28
C GLU A 284 -10.71 4.95 -10.10
N ASN A 285 -10.44 5.67 -9.02
CA ASN A 285 -9.11 6.21 -8.73
C ASN A 285 -8.08 5.09 -8.49
N VAL A 286 -8.44 4.05 -7.74
CA VAL A 286 -7.56 2.90 -7.49
C VAL A 286 -7.26 2.15 -8.79
N LEU A 287 -8.29 1.82 -9.58
CA LEU A 287 -8.11 1.12 -10.86
C LEU A 287 -7.33 1.98 -11.88
N GLY A 288 -7.53 3.30 -11.85
CA GLY A 288 -6.79 4.23 -12.71
C GLY A 288 -5.30 4.32 -12.36
N SER A 289 -4.95 4.20 -11.08
CA SER A 289 -3.54 4.25 -10.61
C SER A 289 -2.86 2.88 -10.56
N THR A 290 -3.64 1.79 -10.41
CA THR A 290 -3.12 0.43 -10.31
C THR A 290 -4.07 -0.53 -11.05
N PRO A 291 -4.01 -0.58 -12.39
CA PRO A 291 -4.98 -1.34 -13.20
C PRO A 291 -4.95 -2.87 -13.00
N SER A 292 -3.81 -3.41 -12.54
CA SER A 292 -3.63 -4.85 -12.29
C SER A 292 -4.17 -5.31 -10.94
N LEU A 293 -4.56 -4.37 -10.06
CA LEU A 293 -4.98 -4.68 -8.70
C LEU A 293 -6.40 -5.26 -8.70
N SER A 294 -6.59 -6.37 -8.01
CA SER A 294 -7.93 -6.91 -7.76
C SER A 294 -8.68 -6.02 -6.76
N VAL A 295 -9.87 -5.57 -7.13
CA VAL A 295 -10.71 -4.70 -6.28
C VAL A 295 -12.03 -5.37 -5.95
N LEU A 296 -12.40 -5.37 -4.68
CA LEU A 296 -13.71 -5.75 -4.17
C LEU A 296 -14.42 -4.54 -3.56
N ALA A 297 -15.55 -4.14 -4.12
CA ALA A 297 -16.35 -3.06 -3.56
C ALA A 297 -17.30 -3.59 -2.47
N VAL A 298 -17.32 -2.93 -1.32
CA VAL A 298 -18.21 -3.27 -0.19
C VAL A 298 -19.16 -2.13 0.10
N VAL A 299 -20.46 -2.38 -0.05
CA VAL A 299 -21.51 -1.44 0.38
C VAL A 299 -21.94 -1.83 1.78
N ASN A 300 -21.40 -1.12 2.77
CA ASN A 300 -21.67 -1.35 4.19
C ASN A 300 -22.92 -0.60 4.67
N LYS A 301 -23.43 -1.02 5.83
CA LYS A 301 -24.59 -0.42 6.52
C LYS A 301 -25.86 -0.43 5.64
N THR A 302 -26.05 -1.49 4.84
CA THR A 302 -27.25 -1.62 4.01
C THR A 302 -28.50 -1.84 4.86
N GLY A 303 -29.56 -1.09 4.56
CA GLY A 303 -30.85 -1.22 5.22
C GLY A 303 -31.63 -2.49 4.80
N LYS A 304 -32.80 -2.69 5.43
CA LYS A 304 -33.66 -3.86 5.17
C LYS A 304 -34.41 -3.78 3.83
N GLY A 305 -34.47 -2.63 3.16
CA GLY A 305 -35.22 -2.42 1.93
C GLY A 305 -34.57 -3.06 0.71
N SER A 306 -35.20 -4.07 0.11
CA SER A 306 -34.72 -4.75 -1.09
C SER A 306 -34.62 -3.82 -2.31
N PHE A 307 -35.57 -2.90 -2.47
CA PHE A 307 -35.60 -1.94 -3.57
C PHE A 307 -34.36 -1.03 -3.58
N ARG A 308 -34.06 -0.34 -2.46
CA ARG A 308 -32.87 0.52 -2.36
C ARG A 308 -31.57 -0.23 -2.61
N ARG A 309 -31.48 -1.48 -2.14
CA ARG A 309 -30.31 -2.30 -2.40
C ARG A 309 -30.16 -2.64 -3.89
N ALA A 310 -31.25 -2.94 -4.60
CA ALA A 310 -31.23 -3.17 -6.03
C ALA A 310 -30.84 -1.91 -6.83
N GLU A 311 -31.32 -0.74 -6.42
CA GLU A 311 -30.90 0.55 -6.99
C GLU A 311 -29.40 0.80 -6.84
N ILE A 312 -28.87 0.65 -5.61
CA ILE A 312 -27.45 0.82 -5.31
C ILE A 312 -26.59 -0.13 -6.17
N LEU A 313 -26.95 -1.40 -6.20
CA LEU A 313 -26.20 -2.40 -6.99
C LEU A 313 -26.31 -2.11 -8.49
N GLY A 314 -27.46 -1.66 -8.97
CA GLY A 314 -27.65 -1.25 -10.36
C GLY A 314 -26.81 -0.04 -10.75
N GLU A 315 -26.66 0.95 -9.85
CA GLU A 315 -25.80 2.11 -10.07
C GLU A 315 -24.33 1.73 -10.16
N ILE A 316 -23.86 0.91 -9.20
CA ILE A 316 -22.48 0.45 -9.19
C ILE A 316 -22.20 -0.41 -10.42
N ALA A 317 -23.05 -1.38 -10.76
CA ALA A 317 -22.87 -2.26 -11.91
C ALA A 317 -22.87 -1.50 -13.26
N ARG A 318 -23.56 -0.37 -13.35
CA ARG A 318 -23.55 0.47 -14.56
C ARG A 318 -22.21 1.19 -14.74
N THR A 319 -21.60 1.64 -13.65
CA THR A 319 -20.35 2.43 -13.67
C THR A 319 -19.12 1.54 -13.59
N LEU A 320 -19.20 0.44 -12.84
CA LEU A 320 -18.09 -0.48 -12.55
C LEU A 320 -18.52 -1.94 -12.86
N PRO A 321 -18.76 -2.28 -14.14
CA PRO A 321 -19.36 -3.58 -14.52
C PRO A 321 -18.51 -4.78 -14.13
N ASP A 322 -17.19 -4.63 -14.10
CA ASP A 322 -16.24 -5.72 -13.86
C ASP A 322 -15.79 -5.82 -12.38
N VAL A 323 -16.29 -4.92 -11.53
CA VAL A 323 -15.91 -4.90 -10.10
C VAL A 323 -16.92 -5.70 -9.28
N PRO A 324 -16.50 -6.78 -8.60
CA PRO A 324 -17.38 -7.52 -7.72
C PRO A 324 -17.84 -6.64 -6.55
N VAL A 325 -19.13 -6.80 -6.18
CA VAL A 325 -19.75 -6.00 -5.12
C VAL A 325 -20.36 -6.89 -4.05
N VAL A 326 -20.02 -6.62 -2.80
CA VAL A 326 -20.62 -7.28 -1.62
C VAL A 326 -21.41 -6.26 -0.82
N THR A 327 -22.60 -6.64 -0.34
CA THR A 327 -23.40 -5.81 0.56
C THR A 327 -23.32 -6.35 1.99
N VAL A 328 -23.00 -5.48 2.95
CA VAL A 328 -22.97 -5.81 4.37
C VAL A 328 -24.13 -5.07 5.06
N PRO A 329 -25.07 -5.79 5.69
CA PRO A 329 -26.22 -5.17 6.33
C PRO A 329 -25.85 -4.43 7.62
N PHE A 330 -26.54 -3.33 7.90
CA PHE A 330 -26.49 -2.69 9.22
C PHE A 330 -26.97 -3.67 10.30
N ASP A 331 -26.17 -3.83 11.35
CA ASP A 331 -26.51 -4.67 12.50
C ASP A 331 -26.30 -3.87 13.80
N HIS A 332 -27.38 -3.57 14.49
CA HIS A 332 -27.35 -2.83 15.78
C HIS A 332 -26.63 -3.59 16.91
N ARG A 333 -26.39 -4.87 16.74
CA ARG A 333 -25.64 -5.69 17.72
C ARG A 333 -24.12 -5.45 17.65
N LEU A 334 -23.65 -4.74 16.62
CA LEU A 334 -22.26 -4.29 16.58
C LEU A 334 -21.96 -3.28 17.68
N GLU A 335 -22.89 -2.38 18.00
CA GLU A 335 -22.65 -1.35 19.00
C GLU A 335 -22.26 -1.92 20.38
N PRO A 336 -23.03 -2.83 21.02
CA PRO A 336 -22.58 -3.43 22.26
C PRO A 336 -21.31 -4.26 22.10
N ALA A 337 -21.12 -4.98 20.98
CA ALA A 337 -19.91 -5.74 20.74
C ALA A 337 -18.65 -4.84 20.63
N VAL A 338 -18.80 -3.62 20.12
CA VAL A 338 -17.72 -2.61 20.09
C VAL A 338 -17.35 -2.19 21.53
N TRP A 339 -18.33 -1.93 22.38
CA TRP A 339 -18.08 -1.56 23.78
C TRP A 339 -17.45 -2.69 24.60
N ASP A 340 -17.81 -3.94 24.30
CA ASP A 340 -17.30 -5.13 25.00
C ASP A 340 -15.96 -5.64 24.45
N GLY A 341 -15.37 -4.98 23.44
CA GLY A 341 -14.11 -5.40 22.81
C GLY A 341 -14.20 -6.71 22.01
N VAL A 342 -15.41 -7.23 21.75
CA VAL A 342 -15.59 -8.55 21.12
C VAL A 342 -15.94 -8.46 19.64
N VAL A 343 -15.56 -9.50 18.87
CA VAL A 343 -15.88 -9.59 17.44
C VAL A 343 -17.28 -10.20 17.26
N HIS A 344 -18.20 -9.42 16.69
CA HIS A 344 -19.56 -9.89 16.39
C HIS A 344 -19.58 -10.83 15.18
N ARG A 345 -19.98 -12.09 15.39
CA ARG A 345 -19.98 -13.18 14.36
C ARG A 345 -21.38 -13.57 13.90
N GLY A 346 -22.41 -13.01 14.50
CA GLY A 346 -23.79 -13.47 14.35
C GLY A 346 -24.56 -12.81 13.21
N GLY A 347 -25.76 -13.35 12.98
CA GLY A 347 -26.78 -12.75 12.14
C GLY A 347 -26.43 -12.58 10.66
N ARG A 348 -27.06 -11.59 10.05
CA ARG A 348 -26.86 -11.28 8.63
C ARG A 348 -25.50 -10.65 8.37
N TYR A 349 -24.98 -9.88 9.33
CA TYR A 349 -23.63 -9.27 9.28
C TYR A 349 -22.56 -10.36 9.20
N GLY A 350 -22.52 -11.28 10.16
CA GLY A 350 -21.54 -12.37 10.15
C GLY A 350 -21.67 -13.29 8.92
N LYS A 351 -22.90 -13.49 8.40
CA LYS A 351 -23.09 -14.24 7.15
C LYS A 351 -22.47 -13.50 5.95
N ALA A 352 -22.60 -12.19 5.88
CA ALA A 352 -22.00 -11.39 4.80
C ALA A 352 -20.48 -11.45 4.84
N LEU A 353 -19.86 -11.36 6.05
CA LEU A 353 -18.41 -11.46 6.20
C LEU A 353 -17.88 -12.86 5.82
N ARG A 354 -18.55 -13.93 6.24
CA ARG A 354 -18.17 -15.29 5.80
C ARG A 354 -18.32 -15.48 4.29
N SER A 355 -19.35 -14.88 3.68
CA SER A 355 -19.49 -14.90 2.22
C SER A 355 -18.33 -14.16 1.53
N MET A 356 -17.90 -13.03 2.09
CA MET A 356 -16.74 -12.26 1.60
C MET A 356 -15.44 -13.05 1.77
N ALA A 357 -15.21 -13.67 2.92
CA ALA A 357 -14.08 -14.57 3.15
C ALA A 357 -14.05 -15.71 2.12
N GLY A 358 -15.21 -16.31 1.83
CA GLY A 358 -15.31 -17.35 0.80
C GLY A 358 -15.04 -16.86 -0.64
N VAL A 359 -15.18 -15.55 -0.94
CA VAL A 359 -14.72 -14.97 -2.21
C VAL A 359 -13.20 -14.90 -2.22
N VAL A 360 -12.60 -14.39 -1.16
CA VAL A 360 -11.15 -14.29 -0.99
C VAL A 360 -10.48 -15.66 -1.06
N VAL A 361 -10.95 -16.64 -0.29
CA VAL A 361 -10.37 -18.00 -0.28
C VAL A 361 -10.40 -18.67 -1.67
N ARG A 362 -11.37 -18.33 -2.51
CA ARG A 362 -11.39 -18.82 -3.90
C ARG A 362 -10.31 -18.18 -4.78
N SER A 363 -9.84 -17.00 -4.44
CA SER A 363 -8.74 -16.33 -5.14
C SER A 363 -7.37 -16.85 -4.70
N LEU A 364 -7.30 -17.61 -3.59
CA LEU A 364 -6.09 -18.31 -3.11
C LEU A 364 -5.81 -19.63 -3.87
N LYS A 365 -6.80 -20.14 -4.58
CA LYS A 365 -6.74 -21.42 -5.33
C LYS A 365 -6.61 -21.18 -6.83
#